data_cef07f471085cd1185c7522eaa6beef0
#
_entry.id   cef07f471085cd1185c7522eaa6beef0
#
_cell.length_a   1.000
_cell.length_b   1.000
_cell.length_c   1.000
_cell.angle_alpha   90.00
_cell.angle_beta   90.00
_cell.angle_gamma   90.00
#
_symmetry.space_group_name_H-M   'P 1'
#
loop_
_entity.id
_entity.type
_entity.pdbx_description
1 polymer ?
#
loop_
_entity_poly.entity_id
_entity_poly.type
_entity_poly.pdbx_seq_one_letter_code
_entity_poly.pdbx_strand_id
1 'polypeptide(L)'
;MRKKILLSFMVLAFFAGCSVKEDRTGCPCTVMIDFSGLDVSGHPYVEVAAFSDGVQAHSDTVRQEKYMDSYSFTISGDAAVLDLYHGWTEDGLDGKGFVVEPGGQFPELYLQACNLDTGGERTEVEADLHKVYCKVTLYLNTEGAYPYDLMVSGGVTGYDLSGRMVYGTFEYSPEPDNGGVCSVCVPRQADSTLRLAIREADNTLREFAIGEYILASGYDWSAEDLEDIDIEIDYAKADVVFKVNDWETTVSFDVII
;
A
#
# COMPACT_ATOMS: atom_id res chain seq x y z
N MET A 1 -28.93 -27.05 -62.58
CA MET A 1 -27.94 -26.14 -62.00
C MET A 1 -28.53 -25.15 -60.97
N ARG A 2 -29.74 -24.62 -61.19
CA ARG A 2 -30.37 -23.63 -60.23
C ARG A 2 -30.62 -24.17 -58.81
N LYS A 3 -30.96 -25.44 -58.61
CA LYS A 3 -31.23 -26.03 -57.30
C LYS A 3 -29.94 -26.22 -56.44
N LYS A 4 -28.78 -26.46 -57.05
CA LYS A 4 -27.50 -26.59 -56.32
C LYS A 4 -26.95 -25.25 -55.86
N ILE A 5 -27.22 -24.14 -56.57
CA ILE A 5 -26.83 -22.80 -56.22
C ILE A 5 -27.65 -22.30 -55.02
N LEU A 6 -28.95 -22.62 -54.96
CA LEU A 6 -29.81 -22.22 -53.83
C LEU A 6 -29.42 -22.92 -52.54
N LEU A 7 -29.01 -24.19 -52.61
CA LEU A 7 -28.55 -24.93 -51.41
C LEU A 7 -27.21 -24.40 -50.88
N SER A 8 -26.31 -23.98 -51.80
CA SER A 8 -25.01 -23.40 -51.43
C SER A 8 -25.17 -22.04 -50.75
N PHE A 9 -26.14 -21.23 -51.14
CA PHE A 9 -26.44 -19.96 -50.54
C PHE A 9 -27.08 -20.10 -49.15
N MET A 10 -27.89 -21.14 -48.95
CA MET A 10 -28.54 -21.41 -47.65
C MET A 10 -27.52 -21.91 -46.60
N VAL A 11 -26.48 -22.63 -47.00
CA VAL A 11 -25.40 -23.09 -46.09
C VAL A 11 -24.48 -21.93 -45.69
N LEU A 12 -24.21 -20.97 -46.60
CA LEU A 12 -23.42 -19.78 -46.25
C LEU A 12 -24.16 -18.83 -45.25
N ALA A 13 -25.49 -18.81 -45.26
CA ALA A 13 -26.26 -17.97 -44.33
C ALA A 13 -26.21 -18.48 -42.87
N PHE A 14 -25.89 -19.76 -42.64
CA PHE A 14 -25.71 -20.30 -41.28
C PHE A 14 -24.37 -19.95 -40.63
N PHE A 15 -23.38 -19.50 -41.42
CA PHE A 15 -22.08 -19.05 -40.87
C PHE A 15 -22.01 -17.54 -40.63
N ALA A 16 -23.03 -16.78 -41.03
CA ALA A 16 -23.19 -15.39 -40.63
C ALA A 16 -23.92 -15.27 -39.27
N GLY A 17 -23.64 -16.20 -38.35
CA GLY A 17 -23.96 -15.99 -36.96
C GLY A 17 -23.13 -14.80 -36.49
N CYS A 18 -23.68 -13.60 -36.48
CA CYS A 18 -23.17 -12.50 -35.74
C CYS A 18 -22.95 -13.02 -34.32
N SER A 19 -21.72 -13.05 -33.84
CA SER A 19 -21.45 -13.07 -32.42
C SER A 19 -21.99 -11.73 -31.92
N VAL A 20 -23.27 -11.66 -31.61
CA VAL A 20 -23.81 -10.58 -30.80
C VAL A 20 -23.04 -10.71 -29.49
N LYS A 21 -22.05 -9.85 -29.26
CA LYS A 21 -21.52 -9.66 -27.92
C LYS A 21 -22.70 -9.21 -27.09
N GLU A 22 -23.18 -10.10 -26.24
CA GLU A 22 -24.21 -9.77 -25.29
C GLU A 22 -23.69 -8.60 -24.46
N ASP A 23 -24.41 -7.50 -24.42
CA ASP A 23 -24.12 -6.41 -23.52
C ASP A 23 -24.47 -6.87 -22.11
N ARG A 24 -23.46 -7.19 -21.34
CA ARG A 24 -23.60 -7.66 -19.96
C ARG A 24 -23.44 -6.53 -18.93
N THR A 25 -23.37 -5.28 -19.40
CA THR A 25 -23.38 -4.08 -18.55
C THR A 25 -24.54 -4.17 -17.57
N GLY A 26 -24.23 -4.18 -16.26
CA GLY A 26 -25.25 -4.33 -15.22
C GLY A 26 -25.73 -5.75 -14.93
N CYS A 27 -25.24 -6.79 -15.62
CA CYS A 27 -25.47 -8.17 -15.21
C CYS A 27 -24.66 -8.49 -13.93
N PRO A 28 -25.22 -9.28 -13.01
CA PRO A 28 -24.50 -9.69 -11.81
C PRO A 28 -23.34 -10.64 -12.17
N CYS A 29 -22.15 -10.36 -11.59
CA CYS A 29 -20.99 -11.23 -11.60
C CYS A 29 -20.72 -11.77 -10.21
N THR A 30 -20.52 -13.08 -10.06
CA THR A 30 -20.11 -13.68 -8.79
C THR A 30 -18.61 -13.62 -8.66
N VAL A 31 -18.12 -12.87 -7.67
CA VAL A 31 -16.72 -12.84 -7.27
C VAL A 31 -16.46 -13.92 -6.25
N MET A 32 -15.46 -14.76 -6.49
CA MET A 32 -15.02 -15.79 -5.55
C MET A 32 -13.60 -15.49 -5.14
N ILE A 33 -13.34 -15.50 -3.83
CA ILE A 33 -12.01 -15.26 -3.28
C ILE A 33 -11.52 -16.53 -2.60
N ASP A 34 -10.33 -16.96 -2.97
CA ASP A 34 -9.60 -18.06 -2.34
C ASP A 34 -8.58 -17.51 -1.36
N PHE A 35 -8.82 -17.73 -0.07
CA PHE A 35 -7.92 -17.35 1.01
C PHE A 35 -7.00 -18.48 1.47
N SER A 36 -7.06 -19.66 0.85
CA SER A 36 -6.35 -20.86 1.32
C SER A 36 -4.82 -20.72 1.32
N GLY A 37 -4.28 -19.81 0.51
CA GLY A 37 -2.85 -19.48 0.42
C GLY A 37 -2.35 -18.49 1.46
N LEU A 38 -3.24 -17.79 2.21
CA LEU A 38 -2.82 -16.77 3.16
C LEU A 38 -2.14 -17.36 4.41
N ASP A 39 -1.09 -16.68 4.87
CA ASP A 39 -0.50 -16.95 6.18
C ASP A 39 -1.44 -16.49 7.29
N VAL A 40 -2.06 -17.46 7.96
CA VAL A 40 -2.99 -17.22 9.08
C VAL A 40 -2.34 -16.56 10.28
N SER A 41 -1.02 -16.67 10.45
CA SER A 41 -0.31 -16.08 11.59
C SER A 41 -0.14 -14.56 11.40
N GLY A 42 0.01 -14.10 10.16
CA GLY A 42 0.14 -12.69 9.81
C GLY A 42 -1.21 -11.98 9.61
N HIS A 43 -2.24 -12.74 9.22
CA HIS A 43 -3.53 -12.18 8.82
C HIS A 43 -4.70 -12.84 9.55
N PRO A 44 -4.99 -12.46 10.83
CA PRO A 44 -6.10 -13.04 11.60
C PRO A 44 -7.48 -12.72 11.02
N TYR A 45 -7.57 -11.71 10.18
CA TYR A 45 -8.72 -11.34 9.37
C TYR A 45 -8.28 -10.58 8.12
N VAL A 46 -9.13 -10.57 7.10
CA VAL A 46 -8.98 -9.75 5.90
C VAL A 46 -10.28 -8.95 5.72
N GLU A 47 -10.13 -7.65 5.56
CA GLU A 47 -11.21 -6.80 5.10
C GLU A 47 -11.34 -6.93 3.59
N VAL A 48 -12.56 -7.10 3.12
CA VAL A 48 -12.90 -7.22 1.70
C VAL A 48 -13.75 -6.04 1.31
N ALA A 49 -13.27 -5.19 0.42
CA ALA A 49 -14.05 -4.09 -0.13
C ALA A 49 -14.05 -4.14 -1.66
N ALA A 50 -15.22 -4.01 -2.27
CA ALA A 50 -15.31 -3.91 -3.71
C ALA A 50 -16.05 -2.64 -4.11
N PHE A 51 -15.50 -1.98 -5.13
CA PHE A 51 -16.01 -0.70 -5.64
C PHE A 51 -16.40 -0.86 -7.10
N SER A 52 -17.58 -0.38 -7.46
CA SER A 52 -18.04 -0.28 -8.83
C SER A 52 -18.28 1.19 -9.15
N ASP A 53 -17.66 1.70 -10.20
CA ASP A 53 -17.72 3.12 -10.58
C ASP A 53 -17.37 4.08 -9.43
N GLY A 54 -16.43 3.69 -8.57
CA GLY A 54 -16.00 4.46 -7.40
C GLY A 54 -16.97 4.45 -6.22
N VAL A 55 -18.06 3.67 -6.29
CA VAL A 55 -19.02 3.49 -5.20
C VAL A 55 -18.79 2.12 -4.56
N GLN A 56 -18.73 2.09 -3.23
CA GLN A 56 -18.59 0.83 -2.50
C GLN A 56 -19.82 -0.05 -2.71
N ALA A 57 -19.63 -1.18 -3.37
CA ALA A 57 -20.67 -2.15 -3.72
C ALA A 57 -20.70 -3.34 -2.76
N HIS A 58 -19.57 -3.62 -2.09
CA HIS A 58 -19.45 -4.71 -1.12
C HIS A 58 -18.44 -4.33 -0.03
N SER A 59 -18.70 -4.77 1.20
CA SER A 59 -17.78 -4.68 2.33
C SER A 59 -18.06 -5.80 3.32
N ASP A 60 -17.01 -6.52 3.71
CA ASP A 60 -17.11 -7.61 4.70
C ASP A 60 -15.75 -7.84 5.38
N THR A 61 -15.76 -8.49 6.55
CA THR A 61 -14.57 -8.92 7.30
C THR A 61 -14.52 -10.44 7.32
N VAL A 62 -13.57 -11.03 6.62
CA VAL A 62 -13.35 -12.48 6.59
C VAL A 62 -12.30 -12.86 7.63
N ARG A 63 -12.69 -13.68 8.60
CA ARG A 63 -11.79 -14.15 9.67
C ARG A 63 -11.09 -15.44 9.28
N GLN A 64 -9.90 -15.69 9.86
CA GLN A 64 -9.04 -16.84 9.53
C GLN A 64 -9.76 -18.20 9.64
N GLU A 65 -10.78 -18.34 10.52
CA GLU A 65 -11.55 -19.58 10.65
C GLU A 65 -12.35 -19.91 9.39
N LYS A 66 -12.51 -18.92 8.50
CA LYS A 66 -13.25 -19.01 7.24
C LYS A 66 -12.35 -19.11 5.99
N TYR A 67 -11.01 -19.04 6.13
CA TYR A 67 -10.11 -19.04 4.97
C TYR A 67 -10.18 -20.34 4.15
N MET A 68 -10.50 -21.45 4.77
CA MET A 68 -10.68 -22.74 4.06
C MET A 68 -12.11 -22.93 3.52
N ASP A 69 -13.03 -22.02 3.81
CA ASP A 69 -14.38 -22.02 3.26
C ASP A 69 -14.39 -21.28 1.91
N SER A 70 -15.34 -21.60 1.04
CA SER A 70 -15.53 -20.77 -0.15
C SER A 70 -16.19 -19.45 0.23
N TYR A 71 -15.53 -18.34 -0.09
CA TYR A 71 -16.08 -17.00 0.11
C TYR A 71 -16.49 -16.40 -1.24
N SER A 72 -17.68 -15.86 -1.32
CA SER A 72 -18.15 -15.23 -2.55
C SER A 72 -19.21 -14.17 -2.28
N PHE A 73 -19.26 -13.19 -3.16
CA PHE A 73 -20.30 -12.15 -3.20
C PHE A 73 -20.65 -11.82 -4.65
N THR A 74 -21.68 -11.00 -4.84
CA THR A 74 -22.14 -10.60 -6.18
C THR A 74 -21.95 -9.11 -6.36
N ILE A 75 -21.39 -8.72 -7.51
CA ILE A 75 -21.20 -7.33 -7.91
C ILE A 75 -21.77 -7.12 -9.32
N SER A 76 -22.23 -5.90 -9.62
CA SER A 76 -22.68 -5.50 -10.94
C SER A 76 -21.93 -4.23 -11.34
N GLY A 77 -21.58 -4.10 -12.61
CA GLY A 77 -20.87 -2.93 -13.16
C GLY A 77 -19.75 -3.35 -14.09
N ASP A 78 -19.31 -2.41 -14.93
CA ASP A 78 -18.29 -2.67 -15.97
C ASP A 78 -16.85 -2.49 -15.47
N ALA A 79 -16.66 -1.65 -14.46
CA ALA A 79 -15.36 -1.38 -13.87
C ALA A 79 -15.46 -1.57 -12.36
N ALA A 80 -14.93 -2.66 -11.88
CA ALA A 80 -14.89 -2.96 -10.46
C ALA A 80 -13.44 -3.10 -9.99
N VAL A 81 -13.18 -2.61 -8.78
CA VAL A 81 -11.91 -2.77 -8.07
C VAL A 81 -12.21 -3.56 -6.81
N LEU A 82 -11.34 -4.51 -6.50
CA LEU A 82 -11.35 -5.29 -5.27
C LEU A 82 -10.12 -4.93 -4.45
N ASP A 83 -10.36 -4.54 -3.21
CA ASP A 83 -9.34 -4.36 -2.19
C ASP A 83 -9.48 -5.44 -1.13
N LEU A 84 -8.42 -6.22 -0.93
CA LEU A 84 -8.22 -7.10 0.20
C LEU A 84 -7.16 -6.47 1.08
N TYR A 85 -7.47 -6.21 2.34
CA TYR A 85 -6.53 -5.51 3.21
C TYR A 85 -6.62 -5.94 4.67
N HIS A 86 -5.52 -5.70 5.39
CA HIS A 86 -5.40 -5.87 6.84
C HIS A 86 -4.59 -4.72 7.42
N GLY A 87 -4.98 -4.25 8.61
CA GLY A 87 -4.23 -3.22 9.34
C GLY A 87 -4.70 -1.78 9.13
N TRP A 88 -5.63 -1.51 8.20
CA TRP A 88 -6.25 -0.18 8.10
C TRP A 88 -7.23 0.03 9.27
N THR A 89 -7.08 1.15 9.99
CA THR A 89 -7.77 1.39 11.26
C THR A 89 -8.81 2.51 11.23
N GLU A 90 -8.93 3.23 10.12
CA GLU A 90 -9.98 4.25 9.98
C GLU A 90 -11.35 3.61 9.71
N ASP A 91 -12.43 4.30 10.07
CA ASP A 91 -13.81 3.83 9.92
C ASP A 91 -14.20 3.66 8.44
N GLY A 92 -13.68 2.58 7.82
CA GLY A 92 -13.94 2.19 6.44
C GLY A 92 -13.13 2.98 5.41
N LEU A 93 -13.27 2.54 4.15
CA LEU A 93 -12.71 3.26 3.00
C LEU A 93 -13.72 4.29 2.51
N ASP A 94 -13.39 5.58 2.60
CA ASP A 94 -14.28 6.69 2.22
C ASP A 94 -14.31 6.99 0.71
N GLY A 95 -13.79 6.04 -0.11
CA GLY A 95 -13.66 6.19 -1.56
C GLY A 95 -12.38 6.92 -2.00
N LYS A 96 -11.56 7.43 -1.06
CA LYS A 96 -10.26 8.04 -1.36
C LYS A 96 -9.12 7.01 -1.38
N GLY A 97 -9.34 5.82 -0.81
CA GLY A 97 -8.33 4.79 -0.61
C GLY A 97 -7.67 4.86 0.77
N PHE A 98 -6.44 4.39 0.86
CA PHE A 98 -5.65 4.23 2.08
C PHE A 98 -4.68 5.42 2.23
N VAL A 99 -5.21 6.61 2.52
CA VAL A 99 -4.44 7.85 2.57
C VAL A 99 -4.51 8.45 3.97
N VAL A 100 -3.35 8.83 4.54
CA VAL A 100 -3.29 9.52 5.84
C VAL A 100 -3.16 11.02 5.64
N GLU A 101 -3.83 11.78 6.50
CA GLU A 101 -3.69 13.24 6.57
C GLU A 101 -2.37 13.63 7.25
N PRO A 102 -1.82 14.82 6.99
CA PRO A 102 -0.62 15.31 7.67
C PRO A 102 -0.75 15.26 9.19
N GLY A 103 0.24 14.71 9.86
CA GLY A 103 0.24 14.43 11.30
C GLY A 103 -0.26 13.05 11.69
N GLY A 104 -0.89 12.31 10.76
CA GLY A 104 -1.29 10.93 10.94
C GLY A 104 -0.12 9.95 10.71
N GLN A 105 -0.04 8.91 11.55
CA GLN A 105 0.86 7.80 11.31
C GLN A 105 0.26 6.86 10.27
N PHE A 106 1.08 6.41 9.28
CA PHE A 106 0.63 5.37 8.38
C PHE A 106 0.51 4.04 9.15
N PRO A 107 -0.58 3.27 8.97
CA PRO A 107 -0.76 2.00 9.69
C PRO A 107 0.11 0.88 9.13
N GLU A 108 0.19 -0.24 9.85
CA GLU A 108 0.81 -1.48 9.40
C GLU A 108 -0.10 -2.18 8.36
N LEU A 109 -0.17 -1.61 7.16
CA LEU A 109 -1.09 -2.00 6.10
C LEU A 109 -0.53 -3.13 5.23
N TYR A 110 -1.28 -4.20 5.12
CA TYR A 110 -1.13 -5.23 4.08
C TYR A 110 -2.26 -5.04 3.07
N LEU A 111 -1.95 -5.04 1.79
CA LEU A 111 -2.89 -4.68 0.73
C LEU A 111 -2.68 -5.53 -0.52
N GLN A 112 -3.80 -5.97 -1.09
CA GLN A 112 -3.91 -6.42 -2.47
C GLN A 112 -5.05 -5.64 -3.12
N ALA A 113 -4.74 -4.88 -4.16
CA ALA A 113 -5.73 -4.16 -4.95
C ALA A 113 -5.71 -4.68 -6.38
N CYS A 114 -6.85 -5.09 -6.91
CA CYS A 114 -6.96 -5.62 -8.26
C CYS A 114 -8.22 -5.16 -8.99
N ASN A 115 -8.11 -5.05 -10.32
CA ASN A 115 -9.29 -4.83 -11.16
C ASN A 115 -10.01 -6.15 -11.40
N LEU A 116 -11.32 -6.17 -11.18
CA LEU A 116 -12.16 -7.33 -11.46
C LEU A 116 -12.64 -7.33 -12.91
N ASP A 117 -12.51 -8.46 -13.59
CA ASP A 117 -13.21 -8.69 -14.85
C ASP A 117 -14.64 -9.16 -14.54
N THR A 118 -15.58 -8.23 -14.62
CA THR A 118 -17.00 -8.47 -14.35
C THR A 118 -17.82 -8.77 -15.61
N GLY A 119 -17.17 -8.87 -16.77
CA GLY A 119 -17.82 -9.21 -18.03
C GLY A 119 -18.36 -10.64 -18.12
N GLY A 120 -17.93 -11.54 -17.22
CA GLY A 120 -18.40 -12.91 -17.08
C GLY A 120 -19.52 -13.07 -16.03
N GLU A 121 -19.97 -14.31 -15.84
CA GLU A 121 -20.90 -14.67 -14.75
C GLU A 121 -20.17 -14.86 -13.42
N ARG A 122 -18.85 -15.12 -13.51
CA ARG A 122 -17.99 -15.44 -12.37
C ARG A 122 -16.57 -14.96 -12.63
N THR A 123 -15.92 -14.46 -11.59
CA THR A 123 -14.49 -14.17 -11.54
C THR A 123 -13.90 -14.78 -10.27
N GLU A 124 -12.64 -15.21 -10.33
CA GLU A 124 -11.92 -15.81 -9.20
C GLU A 124 -10.68 -15.01 -8.91
N VAL A 125 -10.41 -14.79 -7.62
CA VAL A 125 -9.26 -14.06 -7.10
C VAL A 125 -8.62 -14.90 -6.02
N GLU A 126 -7.31 -15.11 -6.11
CA GLU A 126 -6.49 -15.65 -5.01
C GLU A 126 -6.06 -14.49 -4.11
N ALA A 127 -6.25 -14.64 -2.82
CA ALA A 127 -5.85 -13.62 -1.86
C ALA A 127 -4.34 -13.71 -1.61
N ASP A 128 -3.63 -12.61 -1.90
CA ASP A 128 -2.18 -12.46 -1.78
C ASP A 128 -1.87 -11.02 -1.31
N LEU A 129 -1.87 -10.82 0.00
CA LEU A 129 -1.69 -9.51 0.62
C LEU A 129 -0.21 -9.20 0.81
N HIS A 130 0.22 -8.06 0.30
CA HIS A 130 1.59 -7.59 0.41
C HIS A 130 1.74 -6.50 1.48
N LYS A 131 2.89 -6.52 2.17
CA LYS A 131 3.29 -5.50 3.11
C LYS A 131 3.67 -4.20 2.37
N VAL A 132 2.76 -3.22 2.36
CA VAL A 132 2.94 -1.97 1.60
C VAL A 132 3.40 -0.79 2.45
N TYR A 133 3.81 -1.03 3.68
CA TYR A 133 4.42 -0.07 4.61
C TYR A 133 5.83 -0.50 4.99
N CYS A 134 6.65 0.47 5.37
CA CYS A 134 7.97 0.25 5.97
C CYS A 134 7.95 0.82 7.39
N LYS A 135 8.32 0.03 8.38
CA LYS A 135 8.53 0.51 9.75
C LYS A 135 9.97 0.98 9.89
N VAL A 136 10.13 2.29 10.02
CA VAL A 136 11.42 2.91 10.27
C VAL A 136 11.60 3.06 11.78
N THR A 137 12.58 2.40 12.36
CA THR A 137 12.95 2.53 13.78
C THR A 137 14.18 3.42 13.89
N LEU A 138 14.05 4.50 14.67
CA LEU A 138 15.12 5.46 14.92
C LEU A 138 15.71 5.20 16.31
N TYR A 139 17.01 4.94 16.36
CA TYR A 139 17.80 4.80 17.58
C TYR A 139 18.65 6.06 17.73
N LEU A 140 18.29 6.91 18.69
CA LEU A 140 18.90 8.22 18.89
C LEU A 140 19.90 8.14 20.02
N ASN A 141 21.17 8.02 19.71
CA ASN A 141 22.24 7.96 20.69
C ASN A 141 22.59 9.38 21.15
N THR A 142 22.13 9.74 22.37
CA THR A 142 22.41 11.02 23.01
C THR A 142 22.95 10.83 24.43
N GLU A 143 23.69 11.81 24.95
CA GLU A 143 24.10 11.82 26.35
C GLU A 143 22.93 12.33 27.24
N GLY A 144 22.13 11.42 27.79
CA GLY A 144 21.00 11.73 28.68
C GLY A 144 19.64 11.58 28.03
N ALA A 145 18.60 12.18 28.64
CA ALA A 145 17.24 12.15 28.10
C ALA A 145 17.18 12.90 26.76
N TYR A 146 16.44 12.36 25.80
CA TYR A 146 16.30 12.97 24.48
C TYR A 146 15.41 14.22 24.54
N PRO A 147 15.97 15.44 24.35
CA PRO A 147 15.24 16.70 24.54
C PRO A 147 14.71 17.30 23.24
N TYR A 148 14.69 16.55 22.14
CA TYR A 148 14.42 17.09 20.80
C TYR A 148 13.06 16.65 20.27
N ASP A 149 12.43 17.52 19.46
CA ASP A 149 11.24 17.16 18.70
C ASP A 149 11.67 16.57 17.35
N LEU A 150 11.03 15.49 16.98
CA LEU A 150 11.26 14.81 15.71
C LEU A 150 10.11 15.00 14.76
N MET A 151 10.39 15.07 13.48
CA MET A 151 9.40 15.00 12.41
C MET A 151 9.97 14.18 11.24
N VAL A 152 9.23 13.18 10.83
CA VAL A 152 9.49 12.43 9.59
C VAL A 152 8.51 12.91 8.54
N SER A 153 9.03 13.26 7.36
CA SER A 153 8.20 13.70 6.23
C SER A 153 8.60 13.00 4.94
N GLY A 154 7.64 12.86 4.02
CA GLY A 154 7.84 12.17 2.73
C GLY A 154 6.89 12.64 1.65
N GLY A 155 7.07 12.14 0.44
CA GLY A 155 6.33 12.53 -0.77
C GLY A 155 5.12 11.66 -1.12
N VAL A 156 4.84 10.60 -0.34
CA VAL A 156 3.72 9.69 -0.56
C VAL A 156 2.90 9.60 0.72
N THR A 157 1.58 9.77 0.61
CA THR A 157 0.64 9.73 1.74
C THR A 157 -0.10 8.41 1.88
N GLY A 158 0.00 7.51 0.89
CA GLY A 158 -0.67 6.22 0.89
C GLY A 158 -1.00 5.71 -0.49
N TYR A 159 -2.17 5.06 -0.63
CA TYR A 159 -2.60 4.36 -1.85
C TYR A 159 -4.04 4.70 -2.21
N ASP A 160 -4.32 4.83 -3.52
CA ASP A 160 -5.70 4.88 -4.02
C ASP A 160 -6.37 3.48 -4.00
N LEU A 161 -7.66 3.41 -4.30
CA LEU A 161 -8.40 2.14 -4.37
C LEU A 161 -7.86 1.15 -5.42
N SER A 162 -7.00 1.59 -6.35
CA SER A 162 -6.34 0.72 -7.32
C SER A 162 -4.94 0.29 -6.85
N GLY A 163 -4.58 0.54 -5.60
CA GLY A 163 -3.27 0.23 -5.04
C GLY A 163 -2.12 1.11 -5.55
N ARG A 164 -2.41 2.23 -6.26
CA ARG A 164 -1.39 3.14 -6.76
C ARG A 164 -1.03 4.17 -5.69
N MET A 165 0.25 4.50 -5.60
CA MET A 165 0.74 5.53 -4.67
C MET A 165 0.01 6.87 -4.88
N VAL A 166 -0.42 7.47 -3.77
CA VAL A 166 -0.97 8.83 -3.73
C VAL A 166 0.14 9.77 -3.28
N TYR A 167 0.54 10.66 -4.18
CA TYR A 167 1.54 11.67 -3.89
C TYR A 167 0.96 12.82 -3.09
N GLY A 168 1.70 13.25 -2.07
CA GLY A 168 1.29 14.32 -1.18
C GLY A 168 2.28 14.48 -0.03
N THR A 169 1.99 15.35 0.91
CA THR A 169 2.85 15.57 2.08
C THR A 169 2.47 14.59 3.18
N PHE A 170 3.32 13.59 3.41
CA PHE A 170 3.32 12.77 4.61
C PHE A 170 4.12 13.48 5.69
N GLU A 171 3.57 13.65 6.88
CA GLU A 171 4.26 14.22 8.04
C GLU A 171 3.79 13.49 9.28
N TYR A 172 4.74 13.05 10.12
CA TYR A 172 4.47 12.46 11.42
C TYR A 172 5.58 12.79 12.41
N SER A 173 5.20 13.07 13.64
CA SER A 173 6.15 13.40 14.74
C SER A 173 6.17 12.25 15.74
N PRO A 174 7.12 11.32 15.62
CA PRO A 174 7.25 10.21 16.56
C PRO A 174 7.80 10.72 17.91
N GLU A 175 7.31 10.15 19.01
CA GLU A 175 7.80 10.44 20.36
C GLU A 175 8.81 9.37 20.77
N PRO A 176 10.11 9.71 20.99
CA PRO A 176 11.08 8.76 21.50
C PRO A 176 10.75 8.31 22.92
N ASP A 177 11.02 7.07 23.21
CA ASP A 177 10.99 6.54 24.57
C ASP A 177 12.17 7.07 25.43
N ASN A 178 12.25 6.65 26.70
CA ASN A 178 13.33 7.03 27.62
C ASN A 178 14.72 6.55 27.17
N GLY A 179 14.79 5.61 26.23
CA GLY A 179 16.03 5.11 25.64
C GLY A 179 16.42 5.84 24.35
N GLY A 180 15.63 6.79 23.89
CA GLY A 180 15.83 7.48 22.62
C GLY A 180 15.41 6.65 21.41
N VAL A 181 14.48 5.71 21.57
CA VAL A 181 13.99 4.87 20.49
C VAL A 181 12.57 5.25 20.12
N CYS A 182 12.31 5.43 18.84
CA CYS A 182 10.96 5.61 18.32
C CYS A 182 10.81 4.91 16.96
N SER A 183 9.55 4.65 16.58
CA SER A 183 9.25 4.03 15.29
C SER A 183 8.17 4.80 14.57
N VAL A 184 8.25 4.84 13.25
CA VAL A 184 7.23 5.39 12.36
C VAL A 184 6.98 4.43 11.22
N CYS A 185 5.73 4.12 10.95
CA CYS A 185 5.35 3.44 9.72
C CYS A 185 5.16 4.48 8.61
N VAL A 186 5.81 4.26 7.48
CA VAL A 186 5.71 5.10 6.30
C VAL A 186 5.19 4.28 5.13
N PRO A 187 4.33 4.84 4.25
CA PRO A 187 3.96 4.17 3.02
C PRO A 187 5.19 4.05 2.11
N ARG A 188 5.14 3.16 1.13
CA ARG A 188 6.15 3.05 0.05
C ARG A 188 6.50 4.43 -0.49
N GLN A 189 7.78 4.75 -0.58
CA GLN A 189 8.23 6.01 -1.18
C GLN A 189 8.60 5.79 -2.65
N ALA A 190 8.37 6.82 -3.47
CA ALA A 190 8.69 6.77 -4.89
C ALA A 190 10.16 7.14 -5.18
N ASP A 191 10.80 7.83 -4.24
CA ASP A 191 12.11 8.44 -4.42
C ASP A 191 12.83 8.66 -3.07
N SER A 192 13.84 9.55 -3.06
CA SER A 192 14.64 9.93 -1.89
C SER A 192 14.06 11.10 -1.07
N THR A 193 12.78 11.43 -1.21
CA THR A 193 12.19 12.62 -0.56
C THR A 193 11.99 12.47 0.95
N LEU A 194 12.15 11.28 1.51
CA LEU A 194 12.00 11.06 2.96
C LEU A 194 13.04 11.89 3.74
N ARG A 195 12.56 12.66 4.71
CA ARG A 195 13.36 13.56 5.56
C ARG A 195 13.12 13.26 7.02
N LEU A 196 14.16 13.46 7.82
CA LEU A 196 14.06 13.55 9.27
C LEU A 196 14.44 14.95 9.69
N ALA A 197 13.54 15.67 10.33
CA ALA A 197 13.82 16.95 10.96
C ALA A 197 13.96 16.76 12.46
N ILE A 198 15.01 17.32 13.04
CA ILE A 198 15.30 17.32 14.47
C ILE A 198 15.30 18.78 14.93
N ARG A 199 14.40 19.12 15.85
CA ARG A 199 14.33 20.44 16.47
C ARG A 199 14.97 20.38 17.84
N GLU A 200 16.00 21.20 18.04
CA GLU A 200 16.72 21.33 19.29
C GLU A 200 15.99 22.26 20.29
N ALA A 201 16.38 22.21 21.55
CA ALA A 201 15.77 23.03 22.63
C ALA A 201 15.90 24.56 22.40
N ASP A 202 16.89 25.02 21.65
CA ASP A 202 17.07 26.41 21.24
C ASP A 202 16.30 26.80 19.96
N ASN A 203 15.41 25.92 19.47
CA ASN A 203 14.67 26.01 18.20
C ASN A 203 15.52 25.87 16.92
N THR A 204 16.77 25.48 17.02
CA THR A 204 17.54 25.10 15.83
C THR A 204 16.89 23.90 15.18
N LEU A 205 16.64 23.97 13.87
CA LEU A 205 16.08 22.90 13.06
C LEU A 205 17.19 22.31 12.18
N ARG A 206 17.39 21.00 12.27
CA ARG A 206 18.29 20.27 11.39
C ARG A 206 17.50 19.25 10.57
N GLU A 207 17.74 19.23 9.28
CA GLU A 207 17.07 18.30 8.36
C GLU A 207 18.08 17.33 7.77
N PHE A 208 17.71 16.06 7.74
CA PHE A 208 18.52 14.96 7.21
C PHE A 208 17.77 14.28 6.08
N ALA A 209 18.46 14.08 4.97
CA ALA A 209 17.94 13.38 3.79
C ALA A 209 17.96 11.87 4.00
N ILE A 210 17.22 11.35 4.98
CA ILE A 210 17.24 9.92 5.32
C ILE A 210 16.83 9.04 4.14
N GLY A 211 15.98 9.53 3.24
CA GLY A 211 15.62 8.83 2.00
C GLY A 211 16.81 8.58 1.08
N GLU A 212 17.78 9.52 1.04
CA GLU A 212 19.03 9.31 0.30
C GLU A 212 19.92 8.25 0.95
N TYR A 213 19.99 8.23 2.29
CA TYR A 213 20.78 7.22 3.04
C TYR A 213 20.14 5.83 2.91
N ILE A 214 18.81 5.74 2.97
CA ILE A 214 18.06 4.49 2.76
C ILE A 214 18.34 3.95 1.35
N LEU A 215 18.24 4.76 0.31
CA LEU A 215 18.56 4.31 -1.06
C LEU A 215 20.04 3.93 -1.23
N ALA A 216 20.96 4.68 -0.60
CA ALA A 216 22.39 4.38 -0.65
C ALA A 216 22.76 3.07 0.07
N SER A 217 21.94 2.63 1.06
CA SER A 217 22.09 1.32 1.72
C SER A 217 21.72 0.15 0.82
N GLY A 218 21.10 0.40 -0.34
CA GLY A 218 20.60 -0.61 -1.26
C GLY A 218 19.17 -1.05 -1.00
N TYR A 219 18.43 -0.32 -0.16
CA TYR A 219 17.01 -0.60 0.10
C TYR A 219 16.16 -0.43 -1.16
N ASP A 220 15.28 -1.39 -1.41
CA ASP A 220 14.43 -1.42 -2.60
C ASP A 220 12.97 -1.07 -2.27
N TRP A 221 12.57 0.18 -2.53
CA TRP A 221 11.19 0.62 -2.38
C TRP A 221 10.23 -0.04 -3.39
N SER A 222 10.74 -0.71 -4.43
CA SER A 222 9.92 -1.40 -5.43
C SER A 222 9.64 -2.87 -5.08
N ALA A 223 10.24 -3.39 -4.01
CA ALA A 223 9.99 -4.75 -3.53
C ALA A 223 8.49 -4.98 -3.30
N GLU A 224 8.01 -6.17 -3.57
CA GLU A 224 6.61 -6.56 -3.40
C GLU A 224 6.20 -6.39 -1.94
N ASP A 225 6.95 -6.98 -1.02
CA ASP A 225 6.86 -6.77 0.42
C ASP A 225 7.99 -5.87 0.90
N LEU A 226 7.66 -4.78 1.60
CA LEU A 226 8.65 -3.86 2.11
C LEU A 226 9.29 -4.40 3.40
N GLU A 227 10.62 -4.37 3.47
CA GLU A 227 11.35 -4.66 4.69
C GLU A 227 11.29 -3.49 5.68
N ASP A 228 11.53 -3.77 6.96
CA ASP A 228 11.68 -2.73 7.99
C ASP A 228 13.10 -2.18 7.97
N ILE A 229 13.28 -0.94 8.44
CA ILE A 229 14.54 -0.22 8.44
C ILE A 229 14.88 0.22 9.86
N ASP A 230 16.09 -0.08 10.31
CA ASP A 230 16.68 0.46 11.52
C ASP A 230 17.66 1.58 11.17
N ILE A 231 17.51 2.75 11.79
CA ILE A 231 18.41 3.90 11.61
C ILE A 231 19.00 4.28 12.95
N GLU A 232 20.29 4.06 13.14
CA GLU A 232 21.05 4.55 14.28
C GLU A 232 21.57 5.96 13.98
N ILE A 233 21.32 6.90 14.89
CA ILE A 233 21.75 8.28 14.75
C ILE A 233 22.59 8.64 15.98
N ASP A 234 23.90 8.81 15.79
CA ASP A 234 24.79 9.30 16.82
C ASP A 234 24.85 10.84 16.77
N TYR A 235 23.99 11.46 17.58
CA TYR A 235 23.82 12.91 17.63
C TYR A 235 24.72 13.59 18.67
N ALA A 236 25.45 12.81 19.48
CA ALA A 236 26.35 13.34 20.53
C ALA A 236 27.69 13.84 19.98
N LYS A 237 28.03 13.51 18.73
CA LYS A 237 29.30 13.88 18.08
C LYS A 237 29.17 15.17 17.28
N ALA A 238 30.33 15.80 17.03
CA ALA A 238 30.41 16.99 16.16
C ALA A 238 29.90 16.69 14.73
N ASP A 239 30.14 15.46 14.27
CA ASP A 239 29.63 14.92 13.02
C ASP A 239 28.56 13.87 13.35
N VAL A 240 27.38 14.00 12.75
CA VAL A 240 26.30 13.04 12.98
C VAL A 240 26.55 11.80 12.11
N VAL A 241 26.56 10.64 12.72
CA VAL A 241 26.71 9.34 12.05
C VAL A 241 25.35 8.72 11.89
N PHE A 242 25.03 8.34 10.65
CA PHE A 242 23.82 7.57 10.31
C PHE A 242 24.21 6.16 9.92
N LYS A 243 23.59 5.19 10.53
CA LYS A 243 23.69 3.79 10.16
C LYS A 243 22.29 3.28 9.77
N VAL A 244 22.16 2.80 8.54
CA VAL A 244 20.94 2.23 7.99
C VAL A 244 21.19 0.75 7.79
N ASN A 245 20.61 -0.09 8.63
CA ASN A 245 20.91 -1.51 8.72
C ASN A 245 22.45 -1.73 8.82
N ASP A 246 23.07 -2.34 7.80
CA ASP A 246 24.52 -2.58 7.75
C ASP A 246 25.33 -1.47 7.04
N TRP A 247 24.65 -0.43 6.51
CA TRP A 247 25.30 0.68 5.80
C TRP A 247 25.49 1.89 6.73
N GLU A 248 26.64 2.57 6.63
CA GLU A 248 27.00 3.72 7.47
C GLU A 248 27.41 4.92 6.64
N THR A 249 27.02 6.13 7.06
CA THR A 249 27.50 7.42 6.53
C THR A 249 27.65 8.43 7.64
N THR A 250 28.53 9.43 7.39
CA THR A 250 28.76 10.54 8.32
C THR A 250 28.35 11.85 7.64
N VAL A 251 27.55 12.67 8.33
CA VAL A 251 27.14 13.99 7.88
C VAL A 251 27.82 15.04 8.73
N SER A 252 28.70 15.81 8.14
CA SER A 252 29.40 16.94 8.77
C SER A 252 28.59 18.21 8.57
N PHE A 253 28.40 18.98 9.65
CA PHE A 253 27.83 20.32 9.56
C PHE A 253 28.95 21.36 9.51
N ASP A 254 29.01 22.12 8.42
CA ASP A 254 29.82 23.34 8.40
C ASP A 254 29.18 24.34 9.37
N VAL A 255 29.80 24.53 10.52
CA VAL A 255 29.42 25.59 11.46
C VAL A 255 29.82 26.92 10.77
N ILE A 256 28.84 27.56 10.14
CA ILE A 256 29.01 28.96 9.70
C ILE A 256 28.93 29.78 10.99
N ILE A 257 30.13 30.22 11.47
CA ILE A 257 30.29 31.16 12.59
C ILE A 257 30.00 32.58 12.11
#